data_4ed334e5eeaf1a366d855beffb16f753
#
_entry.id   4ed334e5eeaf1a366d855beffb16f753
#
_cell.length_a   1.000
_cell.length_b   1.000
_cell.length_c   1.000
_cell.angle_alpha   90.00
_cell.angle_beta   90.00
_cell.angle_gamma   90.00
#
_symmetry.space_group_name_H-M   'P 1'
#
loop_
_entity.id
_entity.type
_entity.pdbx_description
1 polymer ?
#
loop_
_entity_poly.entity_id
_entity_poly.type
_entity_poly.pdbx_seq_one_letter_code
_entity_poly.pdbx_strand_id
1 'polypeptide(L)'
;MAKKSFVDWLYTTAPGRMTLKVLLYTGALKLGEMVAHSQLSKPLISRYIKNNNIDMSDFKGQKYNSFQDFFSRKRDDIEVDRQAEHLISPCDGYLSAYRIKSNNSFHIKGSWYKVTDLVTDKKIAKEFDGGDCVILRLCANDYHHYCYIDDGFQGRNHFVKGLLHSVQPIALENVPVYRQNRRMWIILDTVNFGKVAQIEIGALLVGGIVNDHENVMMRKGAEMGHFELIGSTIVLLFKKGHIDLLPEIKECIKGDKEVRVIQGQHIANRTAF
;
A
#
# COMPACT_ATOMS: atom_id res chain seq x y z
N MET A 1 26.41 13.97 7.17
CA MET A 1 26.07 12.98 6.12
C MET A 1 25.11 11.95 6.72
N ALA A 2 23.88 11.85 6.24
CA ALA A 2 22.94 10.82 6.69
C ALA A 2 23.55 9.43 6.38
N LYS A 3 23.53 8.54 7.36
CA LYS A 3 23.97 7.15 7.16
C LYS A 3 23.11 6.53 6.05
N LYS A 4 23.73 6.14 4.92
CA LYS A 4 23.04 5.40 3.85
C LYS A 4 22.38 4.16 4.46
N SER A 5 21.09 3.99 4.24
CA SER A 5 20.35 2.82 4.72
C SER A 5 20.83 1.56 3.98
N PHE A 6 20.54 0.38 4.56
CA PHE A 6 20.82 -0.88 3.87
C PHE A 6 20.08 -0.97 2.53
N VAL A 7 18.87 -0.41 2.46
CA VAL A 7 18.08 -0.36 1.22
C VAL A 7 18.76 0.55 0.19
N ASP A 8 19.29 1.73 0.58
CA ASP A 8 20.04 2.58 -0.33
C ASP A 8 21.24 1.83 -0.93
N TRP A 9 21.99 1.12 -0.09
CA TRP A 9 23.13 0.31 -0.55
C TRP A 9 22.70 -0.75 -1.57
N LEU A 10 21.60 -1.48 -1.33
CA LEU A 10 21.07 -2.50 -2.24
C LEU A 10 20.77 -1.96 -3.65
N TYR A 11 20.25 -0.74 -3.76
CA TYR A 11 19.82 -0.19 -5.05
C TYR A 11 20.90 0.68 -5.74
N THR A 12 21.81 1.31 -5.00
CA THR A 12 22.76 2.29 -5.55
C THR A 12 24.14 1.73 -5.85
N THR A 13 24.53 0.57 -5.28
CA THR A 13 25.88 0.01 -5.47
C THR A 13 25.87 -1.27 -6.30
N ALA A 14 26.97 -1.56 -7.00
CA ALA A 14 27.10 -2.80 -7.79
C ALA A 14 26.99 -4.07 -6.91
N PRO A 15 27.74 -4.20 -5.77
CA PRO A 15 27.59 -5.36 -4.90
C PRO A 15 26.21 -5.44 -4.25
N GLY A 16 25.61 -4.28 -3.90
CA GLY A 16 24.24 -4.23 -3.37
C GLY A 16 23.21 -4.79 -4.36
N ARG A 17 23.28 -4.39 -5.64
CA ARG A 17 22.38 -4.92 -6.67
C ARG A 17 22.56 -6.43 -6.89
N MET A 18 23.79 -6.94 -6.73
CA MET A 18 24.04 -8.37 -6.81
C MET A 18 23.42 -9.12 -5.62
N THR A 19 23.58 -8.59 -4.42
CA THR A 19 22.91 -9.08 -3.20
C THR A 19 21.39 -9.04 -3.35
N LEU A 20 20.84 -7.94 -3.86
CA LEU A 20 19.40 -7.80 -4.10
C LEU A 20 18.88 -8.88 -5.05
N LYS A 21 19.60 -9.17 -6.15
CA LYS A 21 19.23 -10.28 -7.06
C LYS A 21 19.20 -11.62 -6.33
N VAL A 22 20.22 -11.93 -5.54
CA VAL A 22 20.23 -13.15 -4.72
C VAL A 22 18.99 -13.19 -3.81
N LEU A 23 18.71 -12.14 -3.04
CA LEU A 23 17.56 -12.09 -2.16
C LEU A 23 16.25 -12.34 -2.91
N LEU A 24 16.05 -11.70 -4.07
CA LEU A 24 14.79 -11.76 -4.81
C LEU A 24 14.56 -13.11 -5.52
N TYR A 25 15.63 -13.79 -5.96
CA TYR A 25 15.49 -14.97 -6.84
C TYR A 25 15.83 -16.30 -6.18
N THR A 26 16.52 -16.35 -5.02
CA THR A 26 16.94 -17.61 -4.37
C THR A 26 15.99 -18.13 -3.30
N GLY A 27 14.90 -17.43 -3.02
CA GLY A 27 13.99 -17.80 -1.91
C GLY A 27 14.52 -17.44 -0.51
N ALA A 28 15.63 -16.72 -0.39
CA ALA A 28 16.17 -16.27 0.90
C ALA A 28 15.16 -15.44 1.70
N LEU A 29 14.31 -14.68 1.01
CA LEU A 29 13.22 -13.92 1.65
C LEU A 29 12.19 -14.83 2.32
N LYS A 30 11.90 -16.02 1.75
CA LYS A 30 10.98 -16.99 2.37
C LYS A 30 11.54 -17.53 3.68
N LEU A 31 12.86 -17.75 3.75
CA LEU A 31 13.50 -18.18 5.01
C LEU A 31 13.35 -17.09 6.08
N GLY A 32 13.55 -15.82 5.71
CA GLY A 32 13.31 -14.68 6.61
C GLY A 32 11.85 -14.61 7.09
N GLU A 33 10.90 -14.86 6.21
CA GLU A 33 9.46 -14.94 6.52
C GLU A 33 9.18 -16.07 7.52
N MET A 34 9.71 -17.28 7.29
CA MET A 34 9.58 -18.40 8.24
C MET A 34 10.14 -18.06 9.63
N VAL A 35 11.28 -17.39 9.69
CA VAL A 35 11.86 -16.94 10.97
C VAL A 35 10.95 -15.91 11.64
N ALA A 36 10.41 -14.96 10.88
CA ALA A 36 9.53 -13.90 11.40
C ALA A 36 8.23 -14.47 12.01
N HIS A 37 7.71 -15.58 11.49
CA HIS A 37 6.56 -16.30 12.04
C HIS A 37 6.92 -17.16 13.28
N SER A 38 8.19 -17.44 13.50
CA SER A 38 8.62 -18.27 14.63
C SER A 38 8.79 -17.45 15.92
N GLN A 39 8.71 -18.13 17.08
CA GLN A 39 8.99 -17.51 18.38
C GLN A 39 10.43 -16.99 18.51
N LEU A 40 11.37 -17.52 17.71
CA LEU A 40 12.76 -17.07 17.67
C LEU A 40 12.90 -15.59 17.24
N SER A 41 11.90 -15.05 16.55
CA SER A 41 11.88 -13.65 16.13
C SER A 41 11.46 -12.65 17.23
N LYS A 42 10.90 -13.16 18.34
CA LYS A 42 10.38 -12.31 19.44
C LYS A 42 11.38 -11.29 19.99
N PRO A 43 12.69 -11.60 20.19
CA PRO A 43 13.67 -10.62 20.65
C PRO A 43 13.87 -9.43 19.68
N LEU A 44 13.52 -9.59 18.39
CA LEU A 44 13.65 -8.54 17.39
C LEU A 44 12.62 -7.42 17.58
N ILE A 45 11.48 -7.70 18.24
CA ILE A 45 10.35 -6.78 18.40
C ILE A 45 10.78 -5.49 19.09
N SER A 46 11.40 -5.59 20.27
CA SER A 46 11.83 -4.42 21.05
C SER A 46 12.83 -3.55 20.29
N ARG A 47 13.77 -4.19 19.57
CA ARG A 47 14.76 -3.49 18.75
C ARG A 47 14.09 -2.79 17.57
N TYR A 48 13.10 -3.43 16.94
CA TYR A 48 12.36 -2.89 15.81
C TYR A 48 11.52 -1.68 16.21
N ILE A 49 10.78 -1.77 17.33
CA ILE A 49 10.01 -0.66 17.92
C ILE A 49 10.92 0.56 18.12
N LYS A 50 12.06 0.35 18.78
CA LYS A 50 13.01 1.43 19.06
C LYS A 50 13.61 2.05 17.79
N ASN A 51 14.02 1.21 16.83
CA ASN A 51 14.69 1.68 15.61
C ASN A 51 13.75 2.43 14.66
N ASN A 52 12.47 2.12 14.69
CA ASN A 52 11.47 2.73 13.81
C ASN A 52 10.57 3.75 14.55
N ASN A 53 10.86 4.05 15.84
CA ASN A 53 10.07 4.96 16.67
C ASN A 53 8.57 4.66 16.62
N ILE A 54 8.20 3.36 16.79
CA ILE A 54 6.81 2.94 16.73
C ILE A 54 6.11 3.34 18.03
N ASP A 55 5.02 4.08 17.91
CA ASP A 55 4.14 4.37 19.02
C ASP A 55 3.34 3.12 19.39
N MET A 56 3.46 2.71 20.63
CA MET A 56 2.76 1.54 21.20
C MET A 56 1.62 1.94 22.12
N SER A 57 1.21 3.22 22.13
CA SER A 57 0.14 3.71 23.01
C SER A 57 -1.19 3.00 22.81
N ASP A 58 -1.54 2.71 21.55
CA ASP A 58 -2.78 2.03 21.16
C ASP A 58 -2.74 0.50 21.36
N PHE A 59 -1.57 -0.05 21.71
CA PHE A 59 -1.32 -1.48 21.81
C PHE A 59 -0.92 -1.93 23.22
N LYS A 60 -1.24 -1.13 24.25
CA LYS A 60 -0.87 -1.41 25.64
C LYS A 60 -1.47 -2.74 26.12
N GLY A 61 -0.63 -3.58 26.69
CA GLY A 61 -1.06 -4.87 27.23
C GLY A 61 -1.12 -6.02 26.23
N GLN A 62 -1.00 -5.76 24.93
CA GLN A 62 -0.91 -6.81 23.93
C GLN A 62 0.40 -7.60 24.06
N LYS A 63 0.32 -8.92 23.92
CA LYS A 63 1.47 -9.83 23.96
C LYS A 63 1.64 -10.48 22.61
N TYR A 64 2.87 -10.52 22.12
CA TYR A 64 3.20 -11.06 20.82
C TYR A 64 4.07 -12.31 20.93
N ASN A 65 3.75 -13.34 20.14
CA ASN A 65 4.47 -14.61 20.11
C ASN A 65 5.57 -14.65 19.05
N SER A 66 5.48 -13.80 18.03
CA SER A 66 6.46 -13.68 16.95
C SER A 66 6.53 -12.26 16.44
N PHE A 67 7.52 -11.97 15.60
CA PHE A 67 7.63 -10.67 14.93
C PHE A 67 6.43 -10.43 14.00
N GLN A 68 5.95 -11.47 13.31
CA GLN A 68 4.76 -11.39 12.46
C GLN A 68 3.51 -11.04 13.27
N ASP A 69 3.30 -11.69 14.40
CA ASP A 69 2.18 -11.42 15.32
C ASP A 69 2.19 -9.95 15.81
N PHE A 70 3.39 -9.43 16.14
CA PHE A 70 3.57 -8.01 16.45
C PHE A 70 3.28 -7.11 15.25
N PHE A 71 3.72 -7.50 14.06
CA PHE A 71 3.58 -6.66 12.88
C PHE A 71 2.12 -6.51 12.43
N SER A 72 1.34 -7.59 12.52
CA SER A 72 -0.11 -7.62 12.24
C SER A 72 -0.98 -7.32 13.48
N ARG A 73 -0.43 -6.56 14.45
CA ARG A 73 -1.17 -6.11 15.63
C ARG A 73 -2.39 -5.28 15.25
N LYS A 74 -3.50 -5.41 15.97
CA LYS A 74 -4.76 -4.70 15.71
C LYS A 74 -4.93 -3.50 16.64
N ARG A 75 -5.50 -2.41 16.08
CA ARG A 75 -6.09 -1.31 16.85
C ARG A 75 -7.55 -1.59 17.09
N ASP A 76 -8.02 -1.34 18.31
CA ASP A 76 -9.42 -1.55 18.67
C ASP A 76 -10.30 -0.35 18.24
N ASP A 77 -9.77 0.87 18.33
CA ASP A 77 -10.50 2.10 18.04
C ASP A 77 -9.84 2.90 16.92
N ILE A 78 -10.39 2.80 15.71
CA ILE A 78 -9.98 3.61 14.55
C ILE A 78 -11.10 4.61 14.28
N GLU A 79 -10.77 5.89 14.40
CA GLU A 79 -11.69 6.96 14.01
C GLU A 79 -11.85 7.00 12.49
N VAL A 80 -13.10 6.95 12.04
CA VAL A 80 -13.44 6.91 10.61
C VAL A 80 -14.42 8.02 10.28
N ASP A 81 -14.09 8.85 9.30
CA ASP A 81 -15.06 9.79 8.72
C ASP A 81 -16.18 9.03 8.01
N ARG A 82 -17.42 9.22 8.50
CA ARG A 82 -18.60 8.48 8.02
C ARG A 82 -19.42 9.25 6.98
N GLN A 83 -19.03 10.47 6.60
CA GLN A 83 -19.77 11.23 5.61
C GLN A 83 -19.72 10.53 4.24
N ALA A 84 -20.88 10.38 3.59
CA ALA A 84 -21.02 9.59 2.37
C ALA A 84 -20.21 10.15 1.19
N GLU A 85 -20.14 11.47 1.10
CA GLU A 85 -19.39 12.20 0.06
C GLU A 85 -17.89 12.29 0.29
N HIS A 86 -17.39 11.88 1.46
CA HIS A 86 -15.98 11.93 1.80
C HIS A 86 -15.29 10.60 1.45
N LEU A 87 -14.28 10.64 0.62
CA LEU A 87 -13.35 9.53 0.43
C LEU A 87 -12.39 9.49 1.61
N ILE A 88 -12.26 8.34 2.25
CA ILE A 88 -11.32 8.14 3.35
C ILE A 88 -10.04 7.44 2.90
N SER A 89 -8.94 7.65 3.64
CA SER A 89 -7.75 6.85 3.50
C SER A 89 -8.00 5.42 3.99
N PRO A 90 -7.73 4.38 3.18
CA PRO A 90 -7.88 2.99 3.61
C PRO A 90 -6.84 2.56 4.64
N CYS A 91 -5.71 3.26 4.76
CA CYS A 91 -4.59 2.88 5.63
C CYS A 91 -3.81 4.09 6.11
N ASP A 92 -2.93 3.87 7.09
CA ASP A 92 -1.87 4.80 7.44
C ASP A 92 -0.83 4.84 6.32
N GLY A 93 -0.19 5.99 6.10
CA GLY A 93 0.92 6.07 5.14
C GLY A 93 1.17 7.45 4.56
N TYR A 94 1.92 7.46 3.48
CA TYR A 94 2.23 8.65 2.70
C TYR A 94 1.46 8.61 1.38
N LEU A 95 0.57 9.57 1.19
CA LEU A 95 -0.27 9.72 0.01
C LEU A 95 0.44 10.52 -1.06
N SER A 96 0.41 10.02 -2.28
CA SER A 96 0.68 10.75 -3.52
C SER A 96 -0.43 10.47 -4.54
N ALA A 97 -0.64 11.37 -5.50
CA ALA A 97 -1.65 11.15 -6.52
C ALA A 97 -1.16 11.61 -7.90
N TYR A 98 -1.66 10.96 -8.93
CA TYR A 98 -1.26 11.16 -10.30
C TYR A 98 -2.48 11.11 -11.23
N ARG A 99 -2.47 11.92 -12.28
CA ARG A 99 -3.48 11.83 -13.32
C ARG A 99 -3.12 10.71 -14.30
N ILE A 100 -4.04 9.80 -14.55
CA ILE A 100 -3.93 8.78 -15.60
C ILE A 100 -4.18 9.48 -16.95
N LYS A 101 -3.27 9.29 -17.92
CA LYS A 101 -3.46 9.84 -19.27
C LYS A 101 -4.52 9.05 -20.04
N SER A 102 -5.04 9.63 -21.11
CA SER A 102 -6.03 8.97 -21.99
C SER A 102 -5.52 7.71 -22.69
N ASN A 103 -4.20 7.50 -22.71
CA ASN A 103 -3.57 6.27 -23.20
C ASN A 103 -3.28 5.25 -22.09
N ASN A 104 -3.97 5.37 -20.94
CA ASN A 104 -3.85 4.47 -19.79
C ASN A 104 -2.47 4.50 -19.11
N SER A 105 -1.70 5.57 -19.26
CA SER A 105 -0.37 5.68 -18.66
C SER A 105 -0.29 6.80 -17.62
N PHE A 106 0.63 6.66 -16.68
CA PHE A 106 0.96 7.66 -15.67
C PHE A 106 2.43 7.52 -15.26
N HIS A 107 2.99 8.58 -14.71
CA HIS A 107 4.40 8.65 -14.35
C HIS A 107 4.57 8.78 -12.85
N ILE A 108 5.39 7.93 -12.24
CA ILE A 108 5.70 7.95 -10.81
C ILE A 108 7.23 7.92 -10.66
N LYS A 109 7.82 8.94 -10.02
CA LYS A 109 9.23 8.97 -9.59
C LYS A 109 10.21 8.36 -10.61
N GLY A 110 10.19 8.87 -11.86
CA GLY A 110 11.10 8.44 -12.92
C GLY A 110 10.69 7.21 -13.72
N SER A 111 9.63 6.49 -13.34
CA SER A 111 9.14 5.31 -14.07
C SER A 111 7.76 5.54 -14.67
N TRP A 112 7.57 5.07 -15.91
CA TRP A 112 6.27 5.02 -16.56
C TRP A 112 5.54 3.73 -16.23
N TYR A 113 4.25 3.85 -15.88
CA TYR A 113 3.34 2.75 -15.62
C TYR A 113 2.13 2.85 -16.53
N LYS A 114 1.54 1.70 -16.84
CA LYS A 114 0.20 1.59 -17.42
C LYS A 114 -0.75 1.02 -16.37
N VAL A 115 -2.03 1.34 -16.44
CA VAL A 115 -3.01 0.71 -15.57
C VAL A 115 -3.01 -0.81 -15.76
N THR A 116 -2.75 -1.30 -17.00
CA THR A 116 -2.58 -2.72 -17.30
C THR A 116 -1.36 -3.37 -16.64
N ASP A 117 -0.40 -2.60 -16.15
CA ASP A 117 0.70 -3.12 -15.33
C ASP A 117 0.22 -3.48 -13.92
N LEU A 118 -0.85 -2.85 -13.44
CA LEU A 118 -1.44 -3.05 -12.11
C LEU A 118 -2.63 -4.00 -12.16
N VAL A 119 -3.61 -3.70 -13.02
CA VAL A 119 -4.81 -4.50 -13.27
C VAL A 119 -4.58 -5.30 -14.55
N THR A 120 -4.51 -6.62 -14.45
CA THR A 120 -4.14 -7.48 -15.59
C THR A 120 -5.24 -7.67 -16.63
N ASP A 121 -6.47 -7.22 -16.35
CA ASP A 121 -7.57 -7.20 -17.30
C ASP A 121 -7.58 -5.90 -18.11
N LYS A 122 -7.39 -6.01 -19.43
CA LYS A 122 -7.34 -4.87 -20.34
C LYS A 122 -8.65 -4.10 -20.48
N LYS A 123 -9.80 -4.80 -20.36
CA LYS A 123 -11.12 -4.15 -20.44
C LYS A 123 -11.38 -3.31 -19.21
N ILE A 124 -11.12 -3.88 -18.04
CA ILE A 124 -11.22 -3.18 -16.75
C ILE A 124 -10.24 -2.00 -16.71
N ALA A 125 -8.98 -2.22 -17.09
CA ALA A 125 -7.97 -1.17 -17.10
C ALA A 125 -8.38 0.06 -17.91
N LYS A 126 -9.05 -0.14 -19.05
CA LYS A 126 -9.53 0.94 -19.93
C LYS A 126 -10.60 1.83 -19.27
N GLU A 127 -11.32 1.33 -18.29
CA GLU A 127 -12.35 2.10 -17.58
C GLU A 127 -11.75 3.27 -16.78
N PHE A 128 -10.45 3.23 -16.48
CA PHE A 128 -9.72 4.24 -15.71
C PHE A 128 -8.95 5.24 -16.59
N ASP A 129 -9.14 5.23 -17.90
CA ASP A 129 -8.52 6.19 -18.82
C ASP A 129 -8.90 7.65 -18.45
N GLY A 130 -7.88 8.51 -18.31
CA GLY A 130 -8.07 9.90 -17.92
C GLY A 130 -8.49 10.11 -16.46
N GLY A 131 -8.53 9.05 -15.65
CA GLY A 131 -8.92 9.07 -14.26
C GLY A 131 -7.79 9.49 -13.33
N ASP A 132 -7.95 9.12 -12.05
CA ASP A 132 -7.02 9.47 -10.97
C ASP A 132 -6.41 8.21 -10.35
N CYS A 133 -5.12 8.27 -10.05
CA CYS A 133 -4.36 7.23 -9.35
C CYS A 133 -3.89 7.80 -8.01
N VAL A 134 -4.43 7.29 -6.90
CA VAL A 134 -4.01 7.64 -5.54
C VAL A 134 -3.14 6.51 -5.01
N ILE A 135 -1.98 6.82 -4.48
CA ILE A 135 -1.01 5.87 -3.97
C ILE A 135 -0.76 6.15 -2.50
N LEU A 136 -0.90 5.13 -1.68
CA LEU A 136 -0.64 5.19 -0.24
C LEU A 136 0.50 4.22 0.08
N ARG A 137 1.64 4.76 0.44
CA ARG A 137 2.85 4.01 0.76
C ARG A 137 3.01 3.88 2.26
N LEU A 138 2.90 2.67 2.77
CA LEU A 138 3.06 2.36 4.18
C LEU A 138 4.55 2.20 4.53
N CYS A 139 4.95 2.81 5.62
CA CYS A 139 6.30 2.71 6.17
C CYS A 139 6.36 1.67 7.29
N ALA A 140 7.58 1.36 7.71
CA ALA A 140 7.84 0.36 8.74
C ALA A 140 7.17 0.62 10.10
N ASN A 141 6.88 1.89 10.40
CA ASN A 141 6.23 2.32 11.64
C ASN A 141 4.71 2.50 11.52
N ASP A 142 4.14 2.31 10.33
CA ASP A 142 2.72 2.47 10.11
C ASP A 142 1.92 1.28 10.64
N TYR A 143 0.61 1.46 10.75
CA TYR A 143 -0.35 0.41 10.97
C TYR A 143 -0.61 -0.28 9.63
N HIS A 144 -0.51 -1.61 9.57
CA HIS A 144 -0.50 -2.33 8.30
C HIS A 144 -1.82 -3.04 7.96
N HIS A 145 -2.88 -2.79 8.73
CA HIS A 145 -4.24 -3.14 8.32
C HIS A 145 -4.85 -2.04 7.46
N TYR A 146 -5.82 -2.38 6.66
CA TYR A 146 -6.54 -1.44 5.80
C TYR A 146 -8.04 -1.74 5.80
N CYS A 147 -8.82 -0.69 5.51
CA CYS A 147 -10.27 -0.73 5.55
C CYS A 147 -10.90 -0.41 4.21
N TYR A 148 -12.19 -0.72 4.07
CA TYR A 148 -12.98 -0.29 2.94
C TYR A 148 -13.16 1.22 2.91
N ILE A 149 -13.00 1.81 1.74
CA ILE A 149 -13.09 3.27 1.51
C ILE A 149 -14.52 3.79 1.45
N ASP A 150 -15.50 2.91 1.20
CA ASP A 150 -16.92 3.23 1.04
C ASP A 150 -17.79 2.00 1.31
N ASP A 151 -19.11 2.20 1.35
CA ASP A 151 -20.09 1.12 1.25
C ASP A 151 -20.17 0.61 -0.19
N GLY A 152 -20.61 -0.64 -0.39
CA GLY A 152 -20.78 -1.21 -1.73
C GLY A 152 -20.53 -2.71 -1.77
N PHE A 153 -19.95 -3.19 -2.88
CA PHE A 153 -19.63 -4.58 -3.11
C PHE A 153 -18.18 -4.78 -3.52
N GLN A 154 -17.48 -5.68 -2.82
CA GLN A 154 -16.15 -6.15 -3.20
C GLN A 154 -16.26 -7.32 -4.15
N GLY A 155 -15.61 -7.25 -5.31
CA GLY A 155 -15.47 -8.35 -6.24
C GLY A 155 -14.42 -9.39 -5.80
N ARG A 156 -13.95 -10.18 -6.78
CA ARG A 156 -12.92 -11.21 -6.56
C ARG A 156 -11.54 -10.60 -6.32
N ASN A 157 -10.73 -11.30 -5.53
CA ASN A 157 -9.32 -11.04 -5.34
C ASN A 157 -8.51 -11.64 -6.51
N HIS A 158 -7.75 -10.82 -7.23
CA HIS A 158 -6.92 -11.24 -8.36
C HIS A 158 -5.45 -11.17 -7.99
N PHE A 159 -4.85 -12.32 -7.69
CA PHE A 159 -3.45 -12.40 -7.31
C PHE A 159 -2.52 -12.40 -8.54
N VAL A 160 -1.49 -11.55 -8.52
CA VAL A 160 -0.44 -11.47 -9.55
C VAL A 160 0.91 -11.79 -8.91
N LYS A 161 1.53 -12.87 -9.36
CA LYS A 161 2.89 -13.24 -8.94
C LYS A 161 3.89 -12.16 -9.34
N GLY A 162 4.90 -11.94 -8.52
CA GLY A 162 5.94 -10.96 -8.79
C GLY A 162 7.09 -11.06 -7.79
N LEU A 163 8.01 -10.12 -7.92
CA LEU A 163 9.14 -9.94 -7.01
C LEU A 163 8.70 -9.19 -5.75
N LEU A 164 9.67 -8.94 -4.88
CA LEU A 164 9.47 -8.21 -3.62
C LEU A 164 10.53 -7.11 -3.49
N HIS A 165 10.56 -6.18 -4.46
CA HIS A 165 11.37 -4.97 -4.33
C HIS A 165 10.86 -4.08 -3.20
N SER A 166 11.76 -3.29 -2.59
CA SER A 166 11.35 -2.26 -1.64
C SER A 166 10.43 -1.22 -2.30
N VAL A 167 9.49 -0.68 -1.54
CA VAL A 167 8.63 0.46 -1.97
C VAL A 167 9.17 1.82 -1.51
N GLN A 168 10.37 1.86 -0.93
CA GLN A 168 11.02 3.11 -0.58
C GLN A 168 11.36 3.94 -1.84
N PRO A 169 11.41 5.28 -1.74
CA PRO A 169 11.66 6.17 -2.86
C PRO A 169 12.87 5.76 -3.71
N ILE A 170 13.98 5.39 -3.07
CA ILE A 170 15.19 4.95 -3.79
C ILE A 170 14.97 3.73 -4.68
N ALA A 171 14.10 2.80 -4.30
CA ALA A 171 13.78 1.66 -5.15
C ALA A 171 12.90 2.07 -6.34
N LEU A 172 11.91 2.93 -6.11
CA LEU A 172 11.02 3.46 -7.15
C LEU A 172 11.76 4.25 -8.23
N GLU A 173 12.85 4.94 -7.85
CA GLU A 173 13.73 5.67 -8.78
C GLU A 173 14.58 4.74 -9.65
N ASN A 174 14.87 3.53 -9.20
CA ASN A 174 15.77 2.59 -9.87
C ASN A 174 15.08 1.46 -10.61
N VAL A 175 13.86 1.07 -10.21
CA VAL A 175 13.12 -0.03 -10.82
C VAL A 175 11.61 0.26 -10.86
N PRO A 176 10.86 -0.25 -11.85
CA PRO A 176 9.41 -0.10 -11.92
C PRO A 176 8.72 -1.05 -10.92
N VAL A 177 8.84 -0.73 -9.63
CA VAL A 177 8.46 -1.59 -8.50
C VAL A 177 7.01 -2.07 -8.61
N TYR A 178 6.07 -1.18 -8.88
CA TYR A 178 4.64 -1.51 -8.88
C TYR A 178 4.23 -2.49 -9.99
N ARG A 179 4.99 -2.55 -11.08
CA ARG A 179 4.80 -3.53 -12.15
C ARG A 179 5.45 -4.88 -11.83
N GLN A 180 6.59 -4.86 -11.13
CA GLN A 180 7.38 -6.06 -10.88
C GLN A 180 6.98 -6.81 -9.63
N ASN A 181 6.46 -6.10 -8.61
CA ASN A 181 6.14 -6.70 -7.33
C ASN A 181 4.87 -7.56 -7.39
N ARG A 182 4.87 -8.57 -6.49
CA ARG A 182 3.67 -9.33 -6.12
C ARG A 182 2.59 -8.35 -5.69
N ARG A 183 1.37 -8.56 -6.19
CA ARG A 183 0.24 -7.71 -5.87
C ARG A 183 -1.07 -8.47 -5.95
N MET A 184 -2.06 -7.93 -5.35
CA MET A 184 -3.46 -8.33 -5.49
C MET A 184 -4.24 -7.12 -6.00
N TRP A 185 -5.19 -7.32 -6.90
CA TRP A 185 -6.07 -6.24 -7.33
C TRP A 185 -7.52 -6.69 -7.24
N ILE A 186 -8.39 -5.77 -6.89
CA ILE A 186 -9.81 -5.99 -6.64
C ILE A 186 -10.61 -4.83 -7.24
N ILE A 187 -11.81 -5.10 -7.71
CA ILE A 187 -12.79 -4.08 -8.05
C ILE A 187 -13.74 -3.91 -6.89
N LEU A 188 -13.87 -2.67 -6.45
CA LEU A 188 -14.84 -2.22 -5.46
C LEU A 188 -15.93 -1.45 -6.23
N ASP A 189 -17.13 -1.98 -6.27
CA ASP A 189 -18.31 -1.27 -6.77
C ASP A 189 -18.88 -0.44 -5.62
N THR A 190 -18.40 0.80 -5.50
CA THR A 190 -18.72 1.71 -4.39
C THR A 190 -20.01 2.46 -4.62
N VAL A 191 -20.73 2.79 -3.56
CA VAL A 191 -21.98 3.57 -3.61
C VAL A 191 -21.74 5.00 -4.06
N ASN A 192 -20.66 5.63 -3.57
CA ASN A 192 -20.44 7.07 -3.73
C ASN A 192 -19.37 7.44 -4.77
N PHE A 193 -18.43 6.56 -5.09
CA PHE A 193 -17.29 6.85 -5.97
C PHE A 193 -17.30 6.01 -7.24
N GLY A 194 -18.38 5.25 -7.49
CA GLY A 194 -18.49 4.33 -8.62
C GLY A 194 -17.51 3.16 -8.52
N LYS A 195 -17.08 2.64 -9.66
CA LYS A 195 -16.12 1.53 -9.70
C LYS A 195 -14.70 2.02 -9.37
N VAL A 196 -14.08 1.45 -8.37
CA VAL A 196 -12.71 1.72 -7.94
C VAL A 196 -11.89 0.44 -8.07
N ALA A 197 -10.69 0.52 -8.67
CA ALA A 197 -9.74 -0.58 -8.56
C ALA A 197 -8.81 -0.31 -7.38
N GLN A 198 -8.77 -1.23 -6.43
CA GLN A 198 -7.80 -1.23 -5.34
C GLN A 198 -6.74 -2.28 -5.62
N ILE A 199 -5.48 -1.91 -5.45
CA ILE A 199 -4.33 -2.77 -5.69
C ILE A 199 -3.42 -2.73 -4.47
N GLU A 200 -3.28 -3.87 -3.79
CA GLU A 200 -2.32 -4.07 -2.71
C GLU A 200 -1.01 -4.60 -3.29
N ILE A 201 0.09 -3.91 -3.01
CA ILE A 201 1.42 -4.25 -3.54
C ILE A 201 2.34 -4.60 -2.39
N GLY A 202 2.85 -5.83 -2.41
CA GLY A 202 3.84 -6.31 -1.47
C GLY A 202 5.23 -5.72 -1.71
N ALA A 203 6.09 -5.76 -0.69
CA ALA A 203 7.44 -5.23 -0.80
C ALA A 203 8.49 -6.15 -0.16
N LEU A 204 9.72 -5.69 -0.06
CA LEU A 204 10.88 -6.42 0.47
C LEU A 204 10.59 -6.94 1.88
N LEU A 205 10.68 -8.24 2.08
CA LEU A 205 10.31 -8.98 3.30
C LEU A 205 8.78 -9.04 3.57
N VAL A 206 7.93 -8.60 2.64
CA VAL A 206 6.48 -8.69 2.76
C VAL A 206 5.96 -9.76 1.81
N GLY A 207 5.77 -10.95 2.32
CA GLY A 207 5.26 -12.07 1.53
C GLY A 207 3.74 -12.08 1.41
N GLY A 208 3.03 -11.62 2.42
CA GLY A 208 1.59 -11.76 2.53
C GLY A 208 0.81 -10.47 2.27
N ILE A 209 -0.17 -10.59 1.40
CA ILE A 209 -1.31 -9.70 1.27
C ILE A 209 -2.50 -10.56 1.67
N VAL A 210 -3.16 -10.20 2.75
CA VAL A 210 -4.30 -10.93 3.29
C VAL A 210 -5.53 -10.08 3.16
N ASN A 211 -6.44 -10.47 2.26
CA ASN A 211 -7.79 -9.95 2.20
C ASN A 211 -8.72 -10.96 2.86
N ASP A 212 -9.47 -10.52 3.86
CA ASP A 212 -10.28 -11.42 4.70
C ASP A 212 -11.47 -12.00 3.92
N HIS A 213 -11.92 -11.31 2.87
CA HIS A 213 -13.11 -11.65 2.12
C HIS A 213 -12.96 -11.44 0.61
N GLU A 214 -13.90 -12.00 -0.15
CA GLU A 214 -14.17 -11.69 -1.55
C GLU A 214 -15.64 -11.92 -1.87
N ASN A 215 -16.16 -11.24 -2.88
CA ASN A 215 -17.57 -11.29 -3.30
C ASN A 215 -18.55 -11.00 -2.14
N VAL A 216 -18.30 -9.92 -1.40
CA VAL A 216 -19.09 -9.55 -0.21
C VAL A 216 -19.57 -8.10 -0.26
N MET A 217 -20.63 -7.81 0.48
CA MET A 217 -21.02 -6.44 0.78
C MET A 217 -20.00 -5.81 1.72
N MET A 218 -19.51 -4.63 1.38
CA MET A 218 -18.53 -3.88 2.16
C MET A 218 -19.21 -2.70 2.87
N ARG A 219 -18.62 -2.32 4.01
CA ARG A 219 -19.02 -1.14 4.79
C ARG A 219 -17.83 -0.22 4.97
N LYS A 220 -18.03 1.07 4.75
CA LYS A 220 -17.02 2.10 4.93
C LYS A 220 -16.35 2.01 6.30
N GLY A 221 -15.02 1.93 6.31
CA GLY A 221 -14.20 1.82 7.51
C GLY A 221 -14.16 0.44 8.18
N ALA A 222 -14.90 -0.57 7.67
CA ALA A 222 -14.72 -1.94 8.11
C ALA A 222 -13.38 -2.51 7.61
N GLU A 223 -12.75 -3.36 8.40
CA GLU A 223 -11.49 -4.02 8.03
C GLU A 223 -11.66 -4.82 6.74
N MET A 224 -10.76 -4.63 5.80
CA MET A 224 -10.72 -5.36 4.54
C MET A 224 -9.61 -6.41 4.53
N GLY A 225 -8.49 -6.10 5.21
CA GLY A 225 -7.34 -6.98 5.26
C GLY A 225 -6.10 -6.32 5.86
N HIS A 226 -4.97 -6.98 5.69
CA HIS A 226 -3.69 -6.50 6.22
C HIS A 226 -2.50 -7.00 5.39
N PHE A 227 -1.36 -6.35 5.60
CA PHE A 227 -0.07 -6.81 5.07
C PHE A 227 0.70 -7.56 6.15
N GLU A 228 1.30 -8.67 5.76
CA GLU A 228 2.26 -9.39 6.60
C GLU A 228 3.67 -8.89 6.30
N LEU A 229 4.37 -8.40 7.33
CA LEU A 229 5.74 -7.87 7.30
C LEU A 229 5.96 -6.55 6.49
N ILE A 230 7.18 -6.06 6.51
CA ILE A 230 7.61 -4.67 6.36
C ILE A 230 7.46 -4.10 4.93
N GLY A 231 6.74 -2.96 4.84
CA GLY A 231 6.65 -2.13 3.63
C GLY A 231 5.61 -2.61 2.63
N SER A 232 4.70 -1.74 2.27
CA SER A 232 3.59 -2.07 1.37
C SER A 232 3.03 -0.80 0.72
N THR A 233 2.21 -0.98 -0.27
CA THR A 233 1.56 0.14 -0.94
C THR A 233 0.14 -0.26 -1.33
N ILE A 234 -0.82 0.63 -1.11
CA ILE A 234 -2.16 0.54 -1.70
C ILE A 234 -2.25 1.56 -2.83
N VAL A 235 -2.75 1.13 -3.98
CA VAL A 235 -3.07 2.00 -5.10
C VAL A 235 -4.58 1.96 -5.32
N LEU A 236 -5.20 3.13 -5.40
CA LEU A 236 -6.61 3.30 -5.74
C LEU A 236 -6.69 3.96 -7.11
N LEU A 237 -7.43 3.36 -8.03
CA LEU A 237 -7.70 3.94 -9.35
C LEU A 237 -9.17 4.35 -9.42
N PHE A 238 -9.41 5.60 -9.78
CA PHE A 238 -10.73 6.18 -9.96
C PHE A 238 -10.97 6.53 -11.41
N LYS A 239 -12.22 6.44 -11.85
CA LYS A 239 -12.61 6.96 -13.17
C LYS A 239 -12.48 8.48 -13.20
N LYS A 240 -12.37 9.03 -14.40
CA LYS A 240 -12.25 10.48 -14.62
C LYS A 240 -13.40 11.24 -13.95
N GLY A 241 -13.06 12.19 -13.09
CA GLY A 241 -14.01 13.10 -12.47
C GLY A 241 -14.85 12.48 -11.36
N HIS A 242 -14.44 11.37 -10.74
CA HIS A 242 -15.17 10.76 -9.62
C HIS A 242 -14.72 11.29 -8.26
N ILE A 243 -13.51 11.81 -8.16
CA ILE A 243 -12.97 12.36 -6.91
C ILE A 243 -12.35 13.74 -7.12
N ASP A 244 -12.36 14.53 -6.08
CA ASP A 244 -11.66 15.80 -5.94
C ASP A 244 -10.87 15.80 -4.63
N LEU A 245 -9.53 15.65 -4.72
CA LEU A 245 -8.64 15.64 -3.55
C LEU A 245 -8.77 16.95 -2.77
N LEU A 246 -8.60 16.89 -1.45
CA LEU A 246 -8.61 18.07 -0.60
C LEU A 246 -7.54 19.08 -1.03
N PRO A 247 -7.81 20.40 -0.90
CA PRO A 247 -6.89 21.46 -1.36
C PRO A 247 -5.48 21.33 -0.81
N GLU A 248 -5.34 21.02 0.47
CA GLU A 248 -4.05 20.83 1.15
C GLU A 248 -3.26 19.64 0.57
N ILE A 249 -3.96 18.56 0.22
CA ILE A 249 -3.34 17.39 -0.44
C ILE A 249 -2.88 17.76 -1.85
N LYS A 250 -3.71 18.45 -2.63
CA LYS A 250 -3.35 18.92 -3.97
C LYS A 250 -2.12 19.83 -3.97
N GLU A 251 -2.05 20.73 -3.00
CA GLU A 251 -0.93 21.67 -2.89
C GLU A 251 0.40 20.98 -2.58
N CYS A 252 0.37 20.01 -1.65
CA CYS A 252 1.57 19.22 -1.35
C CYS A 252 2.03 18.39 -2.55
N ILE A 253 1.10 17.76 -3.28
CA ILE A 253 1.40 16.91 -4.44
C ILE A 253 1.99 17.74 -5.60
N LYS A 254 1.55 18.97 -5.84
CA LYS A 254 2.14 19.87 -6.85
C LYS A 254 3.64 20.10 -6.62
N GLY A 255 4.10 20.07 -5.36
CA GLY A 255 5.51 20.15 -4.98
C GLY A 255 6.27 18.83 -5.03
N ASP A 256 5.71 17.78 -5.64
CA ASP A 256 6.25 16.39 -5.67
C ASP A 256 6.50 15.82 -4.26
N LYS A 257 5.68 16.24 -3.29
CA LYS A 257 5.74 15.80 -1.89
C LYS A 257 4.62 14.80 -1.61
N GLU A 258 4.94 13.84 -0.76
CA GLU A 258 3.95 12.93 -0.19
C GLU A 258 3.31 13.56 1.05
N VAL A 259 2.02 13.32 1.26
CA VAL A 259 1.25 13.81 2.41
C VAL A 259 1.04 12.69 3.40
N ARG A 260 1.33 12.93 4.68
CA ARG A 260 1.01 11.97 5.74
C ARG A 260 -0.50 11.90 5.93
N VAL A 261 -1.04 10.68 5.90
CA VAL A 261 -2.45 10.39 6.18
C VAL A 261 -2.57 9.21 7.14
N ILE A 262 -3.71 9.13 7.82
CA ILE A 262 -4.04 8.01 8.70
C ILE A 262 -5.31 7.32 8.20
N GLN A 263 -5.46 6.06 8.55
CA GLN A 263 -6.64 5.26 8.21
C GLN A 263 -7.92 5.94 8.71
N GLY A 264 -8.95 5.99 7.86
CA GLY A 264 -10.22 6.63 8.19
C GLY A 264 -10.29 8.15 7.96
N GLN A 265 -9.14 8.81 7.72
CA GLN A 265 -9.06 10.25 7.49
C GLN A 265 -9.68 10.63 6.14
N HIS A 266 -10.46 11.72 6.09
CA HIS A 266 -10.96 12.33 4.86
C HIS A 266 -9.80 12.83 3.96
N ILE A 267 -9.77 12.41 2.70
CA ILE A 267 -8.70 12.72 1.73
C ILE A 267 -9.20 13.35 0.43
N ALA A 268 -10.45 13.11 0.07
CA ALA A 268 -11.06 13.67 -1.14
C ALA A 268 -12.58 13.75 -1.00
N ASN A 269 -13.22 14.59 -1.81
CA ASN A 269 -14.66 14.65 -1.95
C ASN A 269 -15.12 13.89 -3.20
N ARG A 270 -16.34 13.35 -3.14
CA ARG A 270 -17.05 12.91 -4.32
C ARG A 270 -17.34 14.11 -5.23
N THR A 271 -17.14 13.94 -6.52
CA THR A 271 -17.66 14.91 -7.51
C THR A 271 -19.00 14.43 -8.08
N ALA A 272 -19.86 15.36 -8.43
CA ALA A 272 -21.06 15.03 -9.20
C ALA A 272 -20.64 14.53 -10.60
N PHE A 273 -21.05 13.32 -10.98
CA PHE A 273 -20.84 12.72 -12.31
C PHE A 273 -22.17 12.34 -12.95
#